data_dd7157d58b538f16cc9c4e22984a9f7c
#
_entry.id   dd7157d58b538f16cc9c4e22984a9f7c
#
_cell.length_a   1.000
_cell.length_b   1.000
_cell.length_c   1.000
_cell.angle_alpha   90.00
_cell.angle_beta   90.00
_cell.angle_gamma   90.00
#
_symmetry.space_group_name_H-M   'P 1'
#
loop_
_entity.id
_entity.type
_entity.pdbx_description
1 polymer ?
#
loop_
_entity_poly.entity_id
_entity_poly.type
_entity_poly.pdbx_seq_one_letter_code
_entity_poly.pdbx_strand_id
1 'polypeptide(L)'
;MKKTSLITEALVIILRTALPVALLMAGWSVYRKLPPSDQTEARAGSETTLQIVLRPPPGFHGPLDVAVDLYPIDVSAAQREFLSKPHAGAKFEDFLKRRMEGRTAVKGRLDKTGKATLNVGEGNWWVVTQLTSDNQIEWRLPINVMGRKQSVELTTENAYGRSKMF
;
A
#
# COMPACT_ATOMS: atom_id res chain seq x y z
N MET A 1 -20.68 71.01 -13.30
CA MET A 1 -21.12 69.60 -13.09
C MET A 1 -20.08 68.58 -13.61
N LYS A 2 -18.76 68.70 -13.29
CA LYS A 2 -17.72 67.73 -13.76
C LYS A 2 -17.00 66.95 -12.65
N LYS A 3 -17.25 67.29 -11.38
CA LYS A 3 -16.54 66.64 -10.24
C LYS A 3 -17.10 65.27 -9.81
N THR A 4 -18.37 65.00 -10.08
CA THR A 4 -19.02 63.73 -9.70
C THR A 4 -18.60 62.55 -10.62
N SER A 5 -18.22 62.83 -11.87
CA SER A 5 -17.76 61.84 -12.82
C SER A 5 -16.38 61.25 -12.44
N LEU A 6 -15.46 62.08 -11.97
CA LEU A 6 -14.12 61.64 -11.62
C LEU A 6 -14.11 60.77 -10.34
N ILE A 7 -15.00 61.03 -9.39
CA ILE A 7 -15.12 60.24 -8.18
C ILE A 7 -15.70 58.86 -8.48
N THR A 8 -16.70 58.80 -9.36
CA THR A 8 -17.29 57.49 -9.77
C THR A 8 -16.32 56.67 -10.58
N GLU A 9 -15.56 57.23 -11.48
CA GLU A 9 -14.52 56.52 -12.24
C GLU A 9 -13.40 55.99 -11.34
N ALA A 10 -12.91 56.80 -10.40
CA ALA A 10 -11.92 56.38 -9.44
C ALA A 10 -12.43 55.24 -8.54
N LEU A 11 -13.70 55.29 -8.15
CA LEU A 11 -14.30 54.26 -7.29
C LEU A 11 -14.48 52.95 -8.03
N VAL A 12 -14.83 52.99 -9.33
CA VAL A 12 -14.93 51.78 -10.17
C VAL A 12 -13.56 51.16 -10.41
N ILE A 13 -12.52 51.96 -10.60
CA ILE A 13 -11.15 51.44 -10.76
C ILE A 13 -10.65 50.78 -9.47
N ILE A 14 -10.89 51.39 -8.33
CA ILE A 14 -10.53 50.83 -7.02
C ILE A 14 -11.28 49.51 -6.77
N LEU A 15 -12.57 49.46 -7.07
CA LEU A 15 -13.37 48.24 -6.89
C LEU A 15 -12.92 47.14 -7.82
N ARG A 16 -12.54 47.42 -9.07
CA ARG A 16 -12.02 46.46 -10.04
C ARG A 16 -10.67 45.89 -9.67
N THR A 17 -9.82 46.67 -8.99
CA THR A 17 -8.49 46.20 -8.59
C THR A 17 -8.50 45.55 -7.21
N ALA A 18 -9.34 45.99 -6.29
CA ALA A 18 -9.43 45.49 -4.93
C ALA A 18 -10.00 44.05 -4.89
N LEU A 19 -10.94 43.72 -5.75
CA LEU A 19 -11.57 42.39 -5.79
C LEU A 19 -10.59 41.27 -6.14
N PRO A 20 -9.79 41.34 -7.22
CA PRO A 20 -8.82 40.30 -7.53
C PRO A 20 -7.70 40.19 -6.49
N VAL A 21 -7.27 41.32 -5.88
CA VAL A 21 -6.27 41.31 -4.80
C VAL A 21 -6.81 40.60 -3.56
N ALA A 22 -8.06 40.89 -3.18
CA ALA A 22 -8.72 40.23 -2.06
C ALA A 22 -8.87 38.73 -2.28
N LEU A 23 -9.20 38.30 -3.51
CA LEU A 23 -9.28 36.86 -3.88
C LEU A 23 -7.91 36.18 -3.83
N LEU A 24 -6.87 36.84 -4.30
CA LEU A 24 -5.50 36.30 -4.21
C LEU A 24 -5.01 36.19 -2.76
N MET A 25 -5.32 37.20 -1.91
CA MET A 25 -4.98 37.13 -0.47
C MET A 25 -5.78 36.02 0.25
N ALA A 26 -7.05 35.86 -0.05
CA ALA A 26 -7.87 34.79 0.51
C ALA A 26 -7.37 33.44 0.07
N GLY A 27 -7.07 33.23 -1.23
CA GLY A 27 -6.46 32.01 -1.76
C GLY A 27 -5.11 31.70 -1.12
N TRP A 28 -4.25 32.71 -0.96
CA TRP A 28 -2.96 32.59 -0.30
C TRP A 28 -3.08 32.22 1.18
N SER A 29 -4.08 32.80 1.87
CA SER A 29 -4.36 32.51 3.28
C SER A 29 -4.85 31.06 3.47
N VAL A 30 -5.69 30.56 2.56
CA VAL A 30 -6.15 29.17 2.55
C VAL A 30 -4.99 28.24 2.20
N TYR A 31 -4.18 28.59 1.20
CA TYR A 31 -3.00 27.81 0.82
C TYR A 31 -1.97 27.68 1.95
N ARG A 32 -1.73 28.75 2.74
CA ARG A 32 -0.86 28.70 3.93
C ARG A 32 -1.44 27.93 5.10
N LYS A 33 -2.74 27.77 5.17
CA LYS A 33 -3.44 27.00 6.22
C LYS A 33 -3.69 25.54 5.83
N LEU A 34 -3.49 25.19 4.55
CA LEU A 34 -3.41 23.80 4.16
C LEU A 34 -2.18 23.22 4.85
N PRO A 35 -2.34 22.17 5.68
CA PRO A 35 -1.18 21.47 6.21
C PRO A 35 -0.32 21.08 5.00
N PRO A 36 1.02 21.21 5.11
CA PRO A 36 1.90 20.72 4.08
C PRO A 36 1.46 19.29 3.78
N SER A 37 1.36 18.95 2.50
CA SER A 37 0.98 17.62 2.04
C SER A 37 2.10 16.59 2.29
N ASP A 38 2.70 16.65 3.47
CA ASP A 38 3.51 15.61 4.07
C ASP A 38 2.61 14.42 4.46
N GLN A 39 1.82 13.97 3.47
CA GLN A 39 1.10 12.70 3.58
C GLN A 39 2.05 11.51 3.73
N THR A 40 3.35 11.77 3.65
CA THR A 40 4.38 10.76 3.88
C THR A 40 4.70 10.60 5.37
N GLU A 41 4.57 11.65 6.21
CA GLU A 41 4.91 11.55 7.63
C GLU A 41 3.70 11.28 8.54
N ALA A 42 2.50 11.71 8.17
CA ALA A 42 1.29 11.42 8.96
C ALA A 42 0.83 9.94 8.86
N ARG A 43 1.40 9.15 7.94
CA ARG A 43 1.16 7.69 7.85
C ARG A 43 2.19 6.84 8.57
N ALA A 44 3.23 7.41 9.13
CA ALA A 44 4.26 6.69 9.89
C ALA A 44 3.81 6.29 11.31
N GLY A 45 2.52 6.43 11.68
CA GLY A 45 2.06 6.32 13.05
C GLY A 45 0.98 5.29 13.38
N SER A 46 0.29 4.69 12.44
CA SER A 46 -0.68 3.63 12.76
C SER A 46 -0.20 2.27 12.24
N GLU A 47 0.58 1.58 13.04
CA GLU A 47 0.84 0.17 12.79
C GLU A 47 -0.43 -0.63 13.11
N THR A 48 -0.85 -1.43 12.14
CA THR A 48 -1.92 -2.40 12.29
C THR A 48 -1.35 -3.73 12.73
N THR A 49 -1.88 -4.30 13.79
CA THR A 49 -1.59 -5.68 14.16
C THR A 49 -2.35 -6.61 13.23
N LEU A 50 -1.65 -7.20 12.28
CA LEU A 50 -2.19 -8.17 11.32
C LEU A 50 -2.00 -9.58 11.83
N GLN A 51 -3.08 -10.30 12.03
CA GLN A 51 -3.07 -11.73 12.36
C GLN A 51 -3.31 -12.54 11.08
N ILE A 52 -2.38 -13.42 10.74
CA ILE A 52 -2.51 -14.37 9.63
C ILE A 52 -2.79 -15.74 10.20
N VAL A 53 -3.82 -16.41 9.68
CA VAL A 53 -4.23 -17.74 10.10
C VAL A 53 -4.25 -18.66 8.89
N LEU A 54 -3.38 -19.66 8.88
CA LEU A 54 -3.35 -20.69 7.86
C LEU A 54 -4.28 -21.85 8.26
N ARG A 55 -5.22 -22.17 7.39
CA ARG A 55 -6.07 -23.37 7.50
C ARG A 55 -5.61 -24.38 6.49
N PRO A 56 -4.86 -25.41 6.91
CA PRO A 56 -4.37 -26.42 6.00
C PRO A 56 -5.53 -27.24 5.42
N PRO A 57 -5.35 -27.87 4.24
CA PRO A 57 -6.33 -28.75 3.67
C PRO A 57 -6.54 -30.00 4.57
N PRO A 58 -7.71 -30.64 4.48
CA PRO A 58 -7.96 -31.90 5.17
C PRO A 58 -6.89 -32.94 4.81
N GLY A 59 -6.38 -33.64 5.82
CA GLY A 59 -5.32 -34.65 5.63
C GLY A 59 -3.91 -34.11 5.47
N PHE A 60 -3.69 -32.80 5.67
CA PHE A 60 -2.35 -32.25 5.68
C PHE A 60 -1.60 -32.66 6.97
N HIS A 61 -0.41 -33.25 6.81
CA HIS A 61 0.43 -33.75 7.91
C HIS A 61 1.80 -33.05 7.98
N GLY A 62 2.02 -32.04 7.15
CA GLY A 62 3.28 -31.28 7.12
C GLY A 62 3.38 -30.22 8.22
N PRO A 63 4.55 -29.59 8.34
CA PRO A 63 4.76 -28.51 9.29
C PRO A 63 3.98 -27.25 8.87
N LEU A 64 3.38 -26.56 9.83
CA LEU A 64 2.69 -25.29 9.62
C LEU A 64 3.56 -24.06 9.91
N ASP A 65 4.74 -24.25 10.50
CA ASP A 65 5.68 -23.19 10.85
C ASP A 65 6.48 -22.70 9.64
N VAL A 66 5.77 -22.23 8.62
CA VAL A 66 6.36 -21.75 7.36
C VAL A 66 6.55 -20.23 7.36
N ALA A 67 7.47 -19.76 6.51
CA ALA A 67 7.68 -18.32 6.31
C ALA A 67 6.44 -17.68 5.69
N VAL A 68 6.13 -16.47 6.11
CA VAL A 68 5.09 -15.62 5.52
C VAL A 68 5.66 -14.23 5.30
N ASP A 69 5.63 -13.75 4.08
CA ASP A 69 6.15 -12.46 3.68
C ASP A 69 5.00 -11.55 3.22
N LEU A 70 5.06 -10.29 3.62
CA LEU A 70 4.14 -9.26 3.13
C LEU A 70 4.89 -8.30 2.23
N TYR A 71 4.39 -8.14 1.02
CA TYR A 71 4.96 -7.24 0.03
C TYR A 71 4.03 -6.05 -0.21
N PRO A 72 4.56 -4.81 -0.27
CA PRO A 72 3.76 -3.62 -0.55
C PRO A 72 3.43 -3.45 -2.04
N ILE A 73 3.64 -4.48 -2.86
CA ILE A 73 3.38 -4.50 -4.31
C ILE A 73 2.82 -5.85 -4.75
N ASP A 74 2.19 -5.89 -5.92
CA ASP A 74 1.74 -7.13 -6.56
C ASP A 74 2.93 -7.96 -7.04
N VAL A 75 3.29 -8.97 -6.24
CA VAL A 75 4.39 -9.90 -6.54
C VAL A 75 4.12 -10.72 -7.80
N SER A 76 2.86 -11.07 -8.06
CA SER A 76 2.48 -11.84 -9.25
C SER A 76 2.64 -11.02 -10.53
N ALA A 77 2.24 -9.76 -10.51
CA ALA A 77 2.47 -8.82 -11.62
C ALA A 77 3.97 -8.56 -11.82
N ALA A 78 4.71 -8.35 -10.74
CA ALA A 78 6.17 -8.15 -10.79
C ALA A 78 6.88 -9.38 -11.38
N GLN A 79 6.46 -10.59 -11.04
CA GLN A 79 7.02 -11.82 -11.59
C GLN A 79 6.72 -11.96 -13.09
N ARG A 80 5.48 -11.70 -13.51
CA ARG A 80 5.13 -11.71 -14.94
C ARG A 80 5.95 -10.68 -15.73
N GLU A 81 6.10 -9.47 -15.19
CA GLU A 81 6.91 -8.43 -15.82
C GLU A 81 8.38 -8.86 -15.93
N PHE A 82 8.94 -9.44 -14.88
CA PHE A 82 10.32 -9.93 -14.88
C PHE A 82 10.53 -11.04 -15.93
N LEU A 83 9.60 -11.97 -16.06
CA LEU A 83 9.70 -13.05 -17.04
C LEU A 83 9.44 -12.61 -18.50
N SER A 84 8.70 -11.51 -18.69
CA SER A 84 8.37 -11.00 -20.03
C SER A 84 9.50 -10.18 -20.68
N LYS A 85 10.49 -9.74 -19.92
CA LYS A 85 11.59 -8.92 -20.41
C LYS A 85 12.94 -9.65 -20.22
N PRO A 86 13.88 -9.58 -21.18
CA PRO A 86 15.20 -10.13 -20.98
C PRO A 86 15.93 -9.34 -19.88
N HIS A 87 16.22 -9.99 -18.77
CA HIS A 87 16.97 -9.41 -17.65
C HIS A 87 18.32 -10.12 -17.56
N ALA A 88 19.27 -9.78 -18.44
CA ALA A 88 20.57 -10.42 -18.50
C ALA A 88 21.26 -10.46 -17.13
N GLY A 89 21.27 -11.63 -16.49
CA GLY A 89 21.94 -11.88 -15.22
C GLY A 89 21.32 -11.25 -13.97
N ALA A 90 20.20 -10.54 -14.07
CA ALA A 90 19.53 -9.96 -12.91
C ALA A 90 18.72 -11.02 -12.13
N LYS A 91 18.81 -11.00 -10.81
CA LYS A 91 17.98 -11.85 -9.95
C LYS A 91 16.59 -11.21 -9.74
N PHE A 92 15.56 -12.04 -9.62
CA PHE A 92 14.21 -11.57 -9.37
C PHE A 92 14.11 -10.75 -8.07
N GLU A 93 14.86 -11.13 -7.04
CA GLU A 93 14.91 -10.40 -5.76
C GLU A 93 15.40 -8.95 -5.92
N ASP A 94 16.42 -8.73 -6.75
CA ASP A 94 16.94 -7.37 -7.02
C ASP A 94 15.94 -6.54 -7.83
N PHE A 95 15.22 -7.18 -8.74
CA PHE A 95 14.14 -6.55 -9.47
C PHE A 95 12.99 -6.16 -8.53
N LEU A 96 12.58 -7.07 -7.65
CA LEU A 96 11.52 -6.86 -6.68
C LEU A 96 11.88 -5.72 -5.72
N LYS A 97 13.11 -5.69 -5.21
CA LYS A 97 13.61 -4.63 -4.34
C LYS A 97 13.53 -3.25 -4.99
N ARG A 98 13.94 -3.14 -6.26
CA ARG A 98 13.81 -1.88 -7.02
C ARG A 98 12.35 -1.48 -7.23
N ARG A 99 11.48 -2.46 -7.51
CA ARG A 99 10.06 -2.22 -7.74
C ARG A 99 9.32 -1.74 -6.50
N MET A 100 9.81 -2.07 -5.32
CA MET A 100 9.26 -1.61 -4.04
C MET A 100 9.55 -0.13 -3.73
N GLU A 101 10.40 0.55 -4.49
CA GLU A 101 10.66 1.99 -4.38
C GLU A 101 11.02 2.45 -2.95
N GLY A 102 11.92 1.73 -2.31
CA GLY A 102 12.37 2.01 -0.94
C GLY A 102 11.45 1.47 0.17
N ARG A 103 10.25 0.98 -0.17
CA ARG A 103 9.44 0.22 0.80
C ARG A 103 10.06 -1.14 1.04
N THR A 104 9.90 -1.68 2.23
CA THR A 104 10.45 -2.98 2.60
C THR A 104 9.36 -4.03 2.78
N ALA A 105 9.64 -5.26 2.40
CA ALA A 105 8.78 -6.39 2.73
C ALA A 105 8.85 -6.66 4.24
N VAL A 106 7.71 -6.97 4.85
CA VAL A 106 7.64 -7.42 6.24
C VAL A 106 7.71 -8.93 6.23
N LYS A 107 8.70 -9.47 6.91
CA LYS A 107 8.91 -10.93 7.01
C LYS A 107 8.41 -11.45 8.33
N GLY A 108 7.74 -12.60 8.28
CA GLY A 108 7.24 -13.29 9.43
C GLY A 108 7.34 -14.81 9.30
N ARG A 109 6.85 -15.48 10.32
CA ARG A 109 6.74 -16.94 10.34
C ARG A 109 5.45 -17.35 11.02
N LEU A 110 4.74 -18.29 10.46
CA LEU A 110 3.64 -18.94 11.12
C LEU A 110 4.19 -19.83 12.26
N ASP A 111 3.45 -19.95 13.31
CA ASP A 111 3.78 -20.90 14.38
C ASP A 111 3.28 -22.32 14.04
N LYS A 112 3.52 -23.26 14.92
CA LYS A 112 3.10 -24.66 14.77
C LYS A 112 1.57 -24.83 14.67
N THR A 113 0.79 -23.82 15.07
CA THR A 113 -0.67 -23.78 14.94
C THR A 113 -1.13 -23.08 13.68
N GLY A 114 -0.20 -22.67 12.79
CA GLY A 114 -0.49 -21.96 11.56
C GLY A 114 -0.88 -20.50 11.76
N LYS A 115 -0.40 -19.85 12.82
CA LYS A 115 -0.71 -18.43 13.10
C LYS A 115 0.54 -17.57 13.10
N ALA A 116 0.42 -16.37 12.57
CA ALA A 116 1.42 -15.31 12.70
C ALA A 116 0.75 -14.01 13.12
N THR A 117 1.49 -13.17 13.83
CA THR A 117 1.08 -11.81 14.16
C THR A 117 2.20 -10.87 13.75
N LEU A 118 1.88 -9.91 12.89
CA LEU A 118 2.82 -8.96 12.30
C LEU A 118 2.29 -7.54 12.47
N ASN A 119 3.19 -6.59 12.66
CA ASN A 119 2.85 -5.18 12.65
C ASN A 119 3.20 -4.60 11.28
N VAL A 120 2.21 -4.02 10.63
CA VAL A 120 2.34 -3.46 9.28
C VAL A 120 1.65 -2.11 9.19
N GLY A 121 2.17 -1.22 8.39
CA GLY A 121 1.52 0.06 8.09
C GLY A 121 0.23 -0.14 7.30
N GLU A 122 -0.70 0.81 7.41
CA GLU A 122 -1.92 0.82 6.61
C GLU A 122 -1.62 0.87 5.10
N GLY A 123 -2.47 0.24 4.30
CA GLY A 123 -2.39 0.24 2.85
C GLY A 123 -2.55 -1.14 2.21
N ASN A 124 -2.21 -1.20 0.93
CA ASN A 124 -2.32 -2.43 0.15
C ASN A 124 -1.06 -3.28 0.29
N TRP A 125 -1.25 -4.53 0.67
CA TRP A 125 -0.21 -5.51 0.86
C TRP A 125 -0.55 -6.82 0.15
N TRP A 126 0.47 -7.63 -0.13
CA TRP A 126 0.35 -8.97 -0.66
C TRP A 126 0.95 -9.96 0.32
N VAL A 127 0.12 -10.86 0.82
CA VAL A 127 0.56 -11.97 1.68
C VAL A 127 1.07 -13.07 0.77
N VAL A 128 2.33 -13.45 0.94
CA VAL A 128 2.97 -14.52 0.18
C VAL A 128 3.46 -15.58 1.16
N THR A 129 3.02 -16.80 0.97
CA THR A 129 3.49 -17.96 1.73
C THR A 129 3.30 -19.23 0.91
N GLN A 130 4.03 -20.27 1.29
CA GLN A 130 3.99 -21.55 0.62
C GLN A 130 3.98 -22.67 1.65
N LEU A 131 3.08 -23.61 1.47
CA LEU A 131 2.98 -24.84 2.24
C LEU A 131 3.48 -26.00 1.36
N THR A 132 4.43 -26.76 1.87
CA THR A 132 5.05 -27.86 1.14
C THR A 132 4.85 -29.17 1.91
N SER A 133 4.20 -30.12 1.27
CA SER A 133 4.15 -31.55 1.65
C SER A 133 4.11 -32.37 0.37
N ASP A 134 3.27 -33.39 0.25
CA ASP A 134 3.00 -34.13 -0.99
C ASP A 134 2.45 -33.24 -2.12
N ASN A 135 1.87 -32.10 -1.74
CA ASN A 135 1.41 -31.04 -2.66
C ASN A 135 2.01 -29.71 -2.21
N GLN A 136 2.38 -28.90 -3.18
CA GLN A 136 2.78 -27.52 -2.97
C GLN A 136 1.56 -26.62 -3.12
N ILE A 137 1.25 -25.85 -2.08
CA ILE A 137 0.17 -24.86 -2.10
C ILE A 137 0.79 -23.50 -1.85
N GLU A 138 0.53 -22.56 -2.73
CA GLU A 138 1.05 -21.20 -2.65
C GLU A 138 -0.10 -20.20 -2.48
N TRP A 139 0.10 -19.22 -1.62
CA TRP A 139 -0.79 -18.07 -1.47
C TRP A 139 -0.08 -16.81 -1.93
N ARG A 140 -0.78 -16.00 -2.69
CA ARG A 140 -0.42 -14.64 -3.11
C ARG A 140 -1.68 -13.79 -2.99
N LEU A 141 -2.06 -13.48 -1.75
CA LEU A 141 -3.34 -12.87 -1.45
C LEU A 141 -3.20 -11.36 -1.29
N PRO A 142 -3.89 -10.54 -2.12
CA PRO A 142 -3.96 -9.12 -1.91
C PRO A 142 -4.85 -8.81 -0.70
N ILE A 143 -4.37 -7.91 0.16
CA ILE A 143 -5.10 -7.43 1.32
C ILE A 143 -4.99 -5.91 1.40
N ASN A 144 -6.04 -5.27 1.90
CA ASN A 144 -6.00 -3.87 2.29
C ASN A 144 -5.98 -3.80 3.81
N VAL A 145 -4.84 -3.34 4.36
CA VAL A 145 -4.63 -3.24 5.80
C VAL A 145 -5.16 -1.89 6.29
N MET A 146 -6.10 -1.93 7.23
CA MET A 146 -6.76 -0.76 7.79
C MET A 146 -7.04 -0.96 9.28
N GLY A 147 -6.95 0.15 10.05
CA GLY A 147 -7.28 0.16 11.46
C GLY A 147 -6.23 -0.50 12.35
N ARG A 148 -6.55 -0.72 13.61
CA ARG A 148 -5.58 -1.16 14.62
C ARG A 148 -5.32 -2.67 14.62
N LYS A 149 -6.29 -3.47 14.21
CA LYS A 149 -6.20 -4.94 14.21
C LYS A 149 -7.02 -5.52 13.07
N GLN A 150 -6.41 -6.44 12.33
CA GLN A 150 -7.06 -7.15 11.23
C GLN A 150 -6.63 -8.62 11.25
N SER A 151 -7.51 -9.52 10.77
CA SER A 151 -7.20 -10.94 10.60
C SER A 151 -7.42 -11.36 9.15
N VAL A 152 -6.52 -12.20 8.65
CA VAL A 152 -6.56 -12.77 7.30
C VAL A 152 -6.44 -14.28 7.40
N GLU A 153 -7.35 -14.99 6.76
CA GLU A 153 -7.31 -16.45 6.68
C GLU A 153 -6.77 -16.90 5.32
N LEU A 154 -5.82 -17.82 5.36
CA LEU A 154 -5.28 -18.50 4.20
C LEU A 154 -5.92 -19.89 4.13
N THR A 155 -6.77 -20.10 3.15
CA THR A 155 -7.51 -21.34 2.94
C THR A 155 -7.15 -21.95 1.59
N THR A 156 -7.53 -23.18 1.38
CA THR A 156 -7.36 -23.84 0.07
C THR A 156 -8.17 -23.17 -1.04
N GLU A 157 -9.23 -22.43 -0.70
CA GLU A 157 -10.11 -21.77 -1.65
C GLU A 157 -9.49 -20.49 -2.20
N ASN A 158 -8.70 -19.77 -1.37
CA ASN A 158 -8.02 -18.54 -1.78
C ASN A 158 -6.54 -18.75 -2.13
N ALA A 159 -6.12 -20.01 -2.32
CA ALA A 159 -4.77 -20.33 -2.78
C ALA A 159 -4.55 -19.89 -4.23
N TYR A 160 -3.37 -19.30 -4.51
CA TYR A 160 -2.98 -18.86 -5.84
C TYR A 160 -2.71 -20.04 -6.79
N GLY A 161 -2.06 -21.07 -6.30
CA GLY A 161 -1.72 -22.25 -7.09
C GLY A 161 -1.58 -23.51 -6.24
N ARG A 162 -1.84 -24.65 -6.89
CA ARG A 162 -1.63 -25.99 -6.32
C ARG A 162 -0.87 -26.80 -7.35
N SER A 163 0.27 -27.34 -6.95
CA SER A 163 1.07 -28.26 -7.78
C SER A 163 1.31 -29.54 -7.01
N LYS A 164 1.13 -30.70 -7.67
CA LYS A 164 1.59 -31.97 -7.12
C LYS A 164 3.10 -32.05 -7.31
N MET A 165 3.83 -32.34 -6.25
CA MET A 165 5.22 -32.76 -6.36
C MET A 165 5.23 -34.21 -6.81
N PHE A 166 5.84 -34.47 -7.98
CA PHE A 166 6.08 -35.82 -8.50
C PHE A 166 7.43 -36.32 -8.00
#